data_840bc2aef67fe64fe21b479e57a84d0e
#
_entry.id   840bc2aef67fe64fe21b479e57a84d0e
#
_cell.length_a   1.000
_cell.length_b   1.000
_cell.length_c   1.000
_cell.angle_alpha   90.00
_cell.angle_beta   90.00
_cell.angle_gamma   90.00
#
_symmetry.space_group_name_H-M   'P 1'
#
loop_
_entity.id
_entity.type
_entity.pdbx_description
1 polymer ?
#
loop_
_entity_poly.entity_id
_entity_poly.type
_entity_poly.pdbx_seq_one_letter_code
_entity_poly.pdbx_strand_id
1 'polypeptide(L)'
;RDDKGKPVLVNRAGASSPIRSTKLNEVLTLVSEAEWRFPDRPTIQLHLPYYFIADEMVYLSQLAAFAHYRPDPLPGTIFGGRFPISIWPRPLMWAFEWHEPQKDLILKRGEPLFYVQFEGMDPSRAVQLVEAERTAEVQAYLEKISGVVNYVNQTFSLFKAAEGLRPKKLLVAKSRE
;
A
#
# COMPACT_ATOMS: atom_id res chain seq x y z
N ARG A 1 19.17 15.66 -0.71
CA ARG A 1 20.05 14.82 -1.54
C ARG A 1 21.28 14.46 -0.72
N ASP A 2 21.85 13.28 -0.95
CA ASP A 2 23.12 12.87 -0.37
C ASP A 2 24.31 13.54 -1.11
N ASP A 3 25.53 13.22 -0.67
CA ASP A 3 26.78 13.77 -1.24
C ASP A 3 26.99 13.42 -2.73
N LYS A 4 26.24 12.42 -3.23
CA LYS A 4 26.23 12.00 -4.65
C LYS A 4 25.08 12.60 -5.44
N GLY A 5 24.30 13.50 -4.84
CA GLY A 5 23.14 14.14 -5.44
C GLY A 5 21.88 13.25 -5.51
N LYS A 6 21.90 12.04 -4.93
CA LYS A 6 20.76 11.14 -4.91
C LYS A 6 19.73 11.61 -3.88
N PRO A 7 18.40 11.62 -4.20
CA PRO A 7 17.37 11.95 -3.23
C PRO A 7 17.36 10.92 -2.08
N VAL A 8 17.19 11.43 -0.86
CA VAL A 8 17.14 10.62 0.36
C VAL A 8 16.04 11.13 1.29
N LEU A 9 15.45 10.22 2.08
CA LEU A 9 14.52 10.56 3.14
C LEU A 9 15.29 10.81 4.43
N VAL A 10 15.03 11.95 5.07
CA VAL A 10 15.60 12.29 6.37
C VAL A 10 14.50 12.87 7.27
N ASN A 11 14.63 12.71 8.59
CA ASN A 11 13.81 13.48 9.51
C ASN A 11 14.24 14.94 9.46
N ARG A 12 13.27 15.84 9.38
CA ARG A 12 13.55 17.27 9.44
C ARG A 12 14.16 17.61 10.80
N ALA A 13 15.22 18.42 10.78
CA ALA A 13 15.85 18.93 12.00
C ALA A 13 14.81 19.70 12.84
N GLY A 14 14.70 19.36 14.13
CA GLY A 14 13.75 19.98 15.06
C GLY A 14 12.32 19.45 14.96
N ALA A 15 11.99 18.55 14.05
CA ALA A 15 10.67 17.92 14.00
C ALA A 15 10.54 16.86 15.09
N SER A 16 9.45 16.91 15.86
CA SER A 16 9.07 15.83 16.78
C SER A 16 8.48 14.68 15.96
N SER A 17 9.27 13.64 15.74
CA SER A 17 8.80 12.42 15.08
C SER A 17 8.98 11.23 16.04
N PRO A 18 7.94 10.39 16.23
CA PRO A 18 8.08 9.15 16.99
C PRO A 18 8.92 8.09 16.25
N ILE A 19 9.18 8.29 14.95
CA ILE A 19 9.97 7.37 14.13
C ILE A 19 11.43 7.79 14.19
N ARG A 20 12.29 6.89 14.65
CA ARG A 20 13.75 7.12 14.63
C ARG A 20 14.24 7.18 13.18
N SER A 21 15.18 8.08 12.87
CA SER A 21 15.74 8.22 11.52
C SER A 21 16.27 6.91 10.95
N THR A 22 16.86 6.05 11.79
CA THR A 22 17.35 4.73 11.41
C THR A 22 16.23 3.74 10.99
N LYS A 23 14.98 4.03 11.40
CA LYS A 23 13.80 3.23 11.09
C LYS A 23 12.94 3.83 9.98
N LEU A 24 13.28 5.00 9.49
CA LEU A 24 12.49 5.70 8.50
C LEU A 24 12.32 4.88 7.21
N ASN A 25 13.41 4.26 6.73
CA ASN A 25 13.39 3.44 5.51
C ASN A 25 12.64 2.10 5.66
N GLU A 26 12.34 1.66 6.89
CA GLU A 26 11.49 0.48 7.13
C GLU A 26 10.01 0.80 6.96
N VAL A 27 9.62 2.06 7.16
CA VAL A 27 8.23 2.53 7.12
C VAL A 27 7.92 3.30 5.84
N LEU A 28 8.93 3.95 5.26
CA LEU A 28 8.80 4.77 4.06
C LEU A 28 9.80 4.35 2.99
N THR A 29 9.36 4.27 1.76
CA THR A 29 10.24 4.15 0.59
C THR A 29 10.13 5.41 -0.24
N LEU A 30 11.28 5.97 -0.61
CA LEU A 30 11.36 6.95 -1.68
C LEU A 30 11.47 6.19 -3.00
N VAL A 31 10.50 6.35 -3.87
CA VAL A 31 10.51 5.77 -5.22
C VAL A 31 11.69 6.32 -6.02
N SER A 32 12.28 5.51 -6.90
CA SER A 32 13.38 5.94 -7.76
C SER A 32 13.02 7.22 -8.52
N GLU A 33 13.94 8.17 -8.58
CA GLU A 33 13.75 9.45 -9.28
C GLU A 33 13.40 9.25 -10.77
N ALA A 34 13.88 8.18 -11.38
CA ALA A 34 13.56 7.81 -12.75
C ALA A 34 12.08 7.42 -12.96
N GLU A 35 11.37 7.09 -11.88
CA GLU A 35 9.95 6.73 -11.89
C GLU A 35 9.04 7.89 -11.48
N TRP A 36 9.59 9.04 -11.11
CA TRP A 36 8.79 10.21 -10.76
C TRP A 36 8.11 10.77 -11.99
N ARG A 37 6.84 11.10 -11.85
CA ARG A 37 6.07 11.71 -12.93
C ARG A 37 6.61 13.08 -13.34
N PHE A 38 7.15 13.83 -12.36
CA PHE A 38 7.78 15.13 -12.55
C PHE A 38 9.08 15.16 -11.74
N PRO A 39 10.17 15.77 -12.27
CA PRO A 39 11.49 15.76 -11.63
C PRO A 39 11.55 16.42 -10.25
N ASP A 40 10.61 17.33 -9.97
CA ASP A 40 10.50 18.12 -8.75
C ASP A 40 9.46 17.59 -7.77
N ARG A 41 8.77 16.46 -8.11
CA ARG A 41 7.70 15.86 -7.32
C ARG A 41 8.04 14.44 -6.88
N PRO A 42 8.73 14.33 -5.73
CA PRO A 42 9.10 13.01 -5.23
C PRO A 42 7.87 12.17 -4.90
N THR A 43 7.94 10.89 -5.23
CA THR A 43 6.94 9.90 -4.82
C THR A 43 7.47 9.11 -3.65
N ILE A 44 6.68 9.04 -2.59
CA ILE A 44 6.95 8.23 -1.40
C ILE A 44 5.88 7.15 -1.22
N GLN A 45 6.25 6.06 -0.56
CA GLN A 45 5.33 4.99 -0.18
C GLN A 45 5.45 4.71 1.31
N LEU A 46 4.34 4.86 2.03
CA LEU A 46 4.23 4.44 3.43
C LEU A 46 3.80 2.97 3.45
N HIS A 47 4.59 2.13 4.10
CA HIS A 47 4.30 0.71 4.28
C HIS A 47 3.33 0.51 5.44
N LEU A 48 2.22 -0.17 5.15
CA LEU A 48 1.21 -0.51 6.14
C LEU A 48 1.22 -2.01 6.41
N PRO A 49 1.04 -2.45 7.67
CA PRO A 49 1.13 -3.86 8.04
C PRO A 49 -0.14 -4.66 7.71
N TYR A 50 -0.99 -4.15 6.84
CA TYR A 50 -2.29 -4.77 6.52
C TYR A 50 -2.24 -5.51 5.21
N TYR A 51 -2.79 -6.74 5.22
CA TYR A 51 -3.06 -7.56 4.05
C TYR A 51 -4.54 -7.84 4.00
N PHE A 52 -5.12 -7.78 2.81
CA PHE A 52 -6.47 -8.27 2.56
C PHE A 52 -6.40 -9.45 1.63
N ILE A 53 -7.10 -10.50 1.97
CA ILE A 53 -7.18 -11.76 1.21
C ILE A 53 -8.65 -12.13 1.03
N ALA A 54 -8.97 -12.82 -0.05
CA ALA A 54 -10.30 -13.38 -0.29
C ALA A 54 -10.19 -14.71 -1.03
N ASP A 55 -11.09 -15.65 -0.72
CA ASP A 55 -11.17 -16.90 -1.47
C ASP A 55 -11.93 -16.73 -2.80
N GLU A 56 -12.96 -15.90 -2.81
CA GLU A 56 -13.69 -15.51 -4.01
C GLU A 56 -13.05 -14.29 -4.68
N MET A 57 -13.40 -14.02 -5.93
CA MET A 57 -12.92 -12.84 -6.64
C MET A 57 -13.47 -11.56 -5.98
N VAL A 58 -12.61 -10.84 -5.33
CA VAL A 58 -12.89 -9.53 -4.71
C VAL A 58 -11.81 -8.54 -5.13
N TYR A 59 -12.27 -7.39 -5.60
CA TYR A 59 -11.40 -6.25 -5.84
C TYR A 59 -11.34 -5.34 -4.63
N LEU A 60 -10.15 -4.85 -4.33
CA LEU A 60 -9.90 -3.78 -3.38
C LEU A 60 -9.59 -2.51 -4.17
N SER A 61 -10.35 -1.45 -3.93
CA SER A 61 -10.07 -0.12 -4.43
C SER A 61 -9.57 0.76 -3.29
N GLN A 62 -8.40 1.38 -3.48
CA GLN A 62 -7.85 2.37 -2.56
C GLN A 62 -8.12 3.76 -3.11
N LEU A 63 -8.80 4.59 -2.32
CA LEU A 63 -9.30 5.90 -2.70
C LEU A 63 -8.80 6.97 -1.74
N ALA A 64 -8.57 8.18 -2.21
CA ALA A 64 -8.30 9.31 -1.32
C ALA A 64 -9.45 9.48 -0.31
N ALA A 65 -9.14 10.01 0.87
CA ALA A 65 -10.14 10.26 1.94
C ALA A 65 -11.04 11.46 1.60
N PHE A 66 -11.78 11.37 0.49
CA PHE A 66 -12.55 12.47 -0.12
C PHE A 66 -13.72 12.97 0.72
N ALA A 67 -14.25 12.14 1.63
CA ALA A 67 -15.32 12.55 2.54
C ALA A 67 -14.80 13.09 3.89
N HIS A 68 -13.49 13.21 4.05
CA HIS A 68 -12.87 13.76 5.25
C HIS A 68 -12.36 15.18 4.97
N TYR A 69 -12.97 16.16 5.64
CA TYR A 69 -12.51 17.54 5.56
C TYR A 69 -11.19 17.72 6.32
N ARG A 70 -10.20 18.25 5.63
CA ARG A 70 -8.93 18.69 6.22
C ARG A 70 -8.84 20.20 6.10
N PRO A 71 -8.70 20.95 7.22
CA PRO A 71 -8.46 22.39 7.15
C PRO A 71 -7.13 22.70 6.45
N ASP A 72 -6.10 21.85 6.68
CA ASP A 72 -4.82 21.91 5.98
C ASP A 72 -4.75 20.76 4.98
N PRO A 73 -4.89 21.02 3.67
CA PRO A 73 -4.77 19.98 2.66
C PRO A 73 -3.37 19.37 2.65
N LEU A 74 -3.29 18.10 2.28
CA LEU A 74 -1.99 17.45 2.09
C LEU A 74 -1.19 18.16 0.99
N PRO A 75 0.15 18.26 1.12
CA PRO A 75 0.99 18.95 0.15
C PRO A 75 1.23 18.14 -1.13
N GLY A 76 0.26 17.33 -1.55
CA GLY A 76 0.36 16.44 -2.69
C GLY A 76 -0.88 15.58 -2.90
N THR A 77 -0.73 14.56 -3.73
CA THR A 77 -1.81 13.66 -4.14
C THR A 77 -1.53 12.22 -3.74
N ILE A 78 -2.54 11.54 -3.22
CA ILE A 78 -2.51 10.11 -2.95
C ILE A 78 -2.82 9.36 -4.25
N PHE A 79 -2.00 8.37 -4.59
CA PHE A 79 -2.31 7.46 -5.67
C PHE A 79 -3.36 6.45 -5.21
N GLY A 80 -4.46 6.39 -5.95
CA GLY A 80 -5.43 5.32 -5.85
C GLY A 80 -4.97 4.07 -6.62
N GLY A 81 -5.61 2.96 -6.32
CA GLY A 81 -5.36 1.71 -7.02
C GLY A 81 -6.53 0.75 -6.88
N ARG A 82 -6.70 -0.14 -7.85
CA ARG A 82 -7.69 -1.23 -7.80
C ARG A 82 -7.01 -2.53 -8.19
N PHE A 83 -7.10 -3.54 -7.34
CA PHE A 83 -6.46 -4.84 -7.57
C PHE A 83 -7.24 -5.99 -6.96
N PRO A 84 -7.14 -7.22 -7.54
CA PRO A 84 -7.85 -8.39 -7.05
C PRO A 84 -7.10 -8.99 -5.86
N ILE A 85 -7.67 -8.93 -4.67
CA ILE A 85 -7.06 -9.46 -3.43
C ILE A 85 -7.15 -10.98 -3.32
N SER A 86 -7.93 -11.63 -4.17
CA SER A 86 -8.00 -13.09 -4.27
C SER A 86 -6.80 -13.71 -4.97
N ILE A 87 -6.15 -12.98 -5.88
CA ILE A 87 -5.00 -13.46 -6.65
C ILE A 87 -3.74 -12.61 -6.46
N TRP A 88 -3.88 -11.39 -5.95
CA TRP A 88 -2.78 -10.48 -5.70
C TRP A 88 -2.89 -9.81 -4.31
N PRO A 89 -2.93 -10.60 -3.21
CA PRO A 89 -2.85 -10.04 -1.88
C PRO A 89 -1.46 -9.47 -1.65
N ARG A 90 -1.40 -8.19 -1.31
CA ARG A 90 -0.15 -7.47 -1.04
C ARG A 90 -0.31 -6.57 0.17
N PRO A 91 0.78 -6.18 0.84
CA PRO A 91 0.70 -5.16 1.85
C PRO A 91 0.09 -3.89 1.27
N LEU A 92 -0.80 -3.25 2.00
CA LEU A 92 -1.27 -1.94 1.61
C LEU A 92 -0.12 -0.95 1.70
N MET A 93 0.01 -0.14 0.67
CA MET A 93 0.96 0.97 0.65
C MET A 93 0.19 2.25 0.38
N TRP A 94 0.48 3.27 1.16
CA TRP A 94 -0.01 4.61 0.90
C TRP A 94 1.03 5.31 0.02
N ALA A 95 0.74 5.40 -1.28
CA ALA A 95 1.61 6.07 -2.24
C ALA A 95 1.18 7.52 -2.39
N PHE A 96 2.13 8.44 -2.33
CA PHE A 96 1.91 9.87 -2.30
C PHE A 96 2.92 10.59 -3.20
N GLU A 97 2.42 11.36 -4.17
CA GLU A 97 3.21 12.31 -4.96
C GLU A 97 3.24 13.65 -4.23
N TRP A 98 4.41 14.09 -3.84
CA TRP A 98 4.61 15.30 -3.06
C TRP A 98 4.77 16.52 -3.98
N HIS A 99 3.69 17.28 -4.16
CA HIS A 99 3.67 18.43 -5.06
C HIS A 99 4.42 19.65 -4.52
N GLU A 100 4.40 19.81 -3.20
CA GLU A 100 5.00 20.93 -2.49
C GLU A 100 6.03 20.42 -1.48
N PRO A 101 7.22 19.96 -1.95
CA PRO A 101 8.20 19.30 -1.09
C PRO A 101 8.82 20.23 -0.03
N GLN A 102 8.54 21.53 -0.09
CA GLN A 102 8.91 22.50 0.93
C GLN A 102 7.94 22.53 2.11
N LYS A 103 6.73 22.02 1.94
CA LYS A 103 5.73 21.89 3.01
C LYS A 103 5.86 20.55 3.72
N ASP A 104 5.68 20.56 5.03
CA ASP A 104 5.68 19.34 5.83
C ASP A 104 4.48 18.45 5.49
N LEU A 105 4.72 17.15 5.37
CA LEU A 105 3.67 16.15 5.34
C LEU A 105 3.35 15.72 6.79
N ILE A 106 2.20 16.14 7.28
CA ILE A 106 1.77 15.87 8.65
C ILE A 106 0.63 14.85 8.62
N LEU A 107 0.89 13.68 9.20
CA LEU A 107 -0.09 12.61 9.38
C LEU A 107 -0.42 12.50 10.86
N LYS A 108 -1.69 12.67 11.22
CA LYS A 108 -2.14 12.62 12.61
C LYS A 108 -2.85 11.30 12.91
N ARG A 109 -2.63 10.77 14.10
CA ARG A 109 -3.37 9.60 14.57
C ARG A 109 -4.86 9.92 14.65
N GLY A 110 -5.69 9.00 14.15
CA GLY A 110 -7.16 9.15 14.13
C GLY A 110 -7.70 9.86 12.87
N GLU A 111 -6.84 10.42 12.02
CA GLU A 111 -7.26 10.94 10.72
C GLU A 111 -7.15 9.84 9.64
N PRO A 112 -8.14 9.72 8.74
CA PRO A 112 -8.06 8.76 7.65
C PRO A 112 -6.95 9.13 6.68
N LEU A 113 -6.13 8.15 6.30
CA LEU A 113 -5.14 8.30 5.23
C LEU A 113 -5.80 8.12 3.85
N PHE A 114 -6.65 7.12 3.74
CA PHE A 114 -7.39 6.75 2.53
C PHE A 114 -8.60 5.90 2.91
N TYR A 115 -9.48 5.69 1.96
CA TYR A 115 -10.57 4.73 2.06
C TYR A 115 -10.24 3.46 1.30
N VAL A 116 -10.78 2.35 1.78
CA VAL A 116 -10.71 1.05 1.13
C VAL A 116 -12.12 0.60 0.83
N GLN A 117 -12.38 0.31 -0.44
CA GLN A 117 -13.66 -0.23 -0.91
C GLN A 117 -13.44 -1.65 -1.43
N PHE A 118 -14.33 -2.57 -1.05
CA PHE A 118 -14.31 -3.94 -1.52
C PHE A 118 -15.49 -4.19 -2.44
N GLU A 119 -15.22 -4.81 -3.59
CA GLU A 119 -16.22 -5.13 -4.60
C GLU A 119 -16.11 -6.62 -4.96
N GLY A 120 -17.16 -7.39 -4.66
CA GLY A 120 -17.33 -8.76 -5.16
C GLY A 120 -17.83 -8.77 -6.60
N MET A 121 -17.79 -9.93 -7.24
CA MET A 121 -18.32 -10.10 -8.62
C MET A 121 -19.86 -10.03 -8.67
N ASP A 122 -20.52 -10.38 -7.58
CA ASP A 122 -21.96 -10.29 -7.42
C ASP A 122 -22.31 -9.07 -6.54
N PRO A 123 -22.87 -8.00 -7.11
CA PRO A 123 -23.20 -6.78 -6.36
C PRO A 123 -24.36 -6.97 -5.37
N SER A 124 -25.12 -8.05 -5.47
CA SER A 124 -26.19 -8.37 -4.51
C SER A 124 -25.68 -8.96 -3.20
N ARG A 125 -24.42 -9.41 -3.17
CA ARG A 125 -23.76 -10.01 -2.01
C ARG A 125 -22.89 -8.98 -1.28
N ALA A 126 -23.17 -8.80 -0.01
CA ALA A 126 -22.33 -7.96 0.84
C ALA A 126 -20.97 -8.61 1.10
N VAL A 127 -19.90 -7.83 1.03
CA VAL A 127 -18.56 -8.26 1.46
C VAL A 127 -18.46 -8.10 2.97
N GLN A 128 -18.12 -9.20 3.65
CA GLN A 128 -17.88 -9.20 5.09
C GLN A 128 -16.38 -9.18 5.37
N LEU A 129 -15.93 -8.25 6.20
CA LEU A 129 -14.57 -8.18 6.67
C LEU A 129 -14.42 -9.00 7.95
N VAL A 130 -13.51 -9.96 7.95
CA VAL A 130 -13.20 -10.80 9.12
C VAL A 130 -11.68 -10.80 9.37
N GLU A 131 -11.30 -10.98 10.62
CA GLU A 131 -9.89 -11.20 10.93
C GLU A 131 -9.49 -12.62 10.53
N ALA A 132 -8.39 -12.75 9.80
CA ALA A 132 -7.90 -14.02 9.29
C ALA A 132 -6.61 -14.45 9.99
N GLU A 133 -6.39 -15.75 10.10
CA GLU A 133 -5.13 -16.32 10.54
C GLU A 133 -4.06 -16.15 9.47
N ARG A 134 -2.85 -15.85 9.90
CA ARG A 134 -1.67 -15.82 9.02
C ARG A 134 -1.07 -17.24 8.95
N THR A 135 -1.69 -18.10 8.16
CA THR A 135 -1.23 -19.48 7.99
C THR A 135 0.11 -19.54 7.26
N ALA A 136 0.87 -20.63 7.45
CA ALA A 136 2.13 -20.85 6.74
C ALA A 136 1.93 -20.89 5.21
N GLU A 137 0.79 -21.41 4.73
CA GLU A 137 0.45 -21.48 3.31
C GLU A 137 0.22 -20.08 2.73
N VAL A 138 -0.52 -19.21 3.43
CA VAL A 138 -0.71 -17.81 3.03
C VAL A 138 0.62 -17.07 3.02
N GLN A 139 1.46 -17.28 4.05
CA GLN A 139 2.76 -16.64 4.11
C GLN A 139 3.66 -17.06 2.93
N ALA A 140 3.74 -18.35 2.64
CA ALA A 140 4.50 -18.86 1.51
C ALA A 140 3.98 -18.34 0.16
N TYR A 141 2.67 -18.17 0.02
CA TYR A 141 2.07 -17.58 -1.17
C TYR A 141 2.45 -16.10 -1.32
N LEU A 142 2.34 -15.31 -0.26
CA LEU A 142 2.73 -13.90 -0.26
C LEU A 142 4.21 -13.69 -0.65
N GLU A 143 5.09 -14.55 -0.17
CA GLU A 143 6.52 -14.54 -0.53
C GLU A 143 6.74 -14.87 -2.00
N LYS A 144 6.05 -15.88 -2.52
CA LYS A 144 6.13 -16.25 -3.94
C LYS A 144 5.66 -15.13 -4.86
N ILE A 145 4.50 -14.52 -4.59
CA ILE A 145 3.99 -13.43 -5.44
C ILE A 145 4.85 -12.17 -5.34
N SER A 146 5.45 -11.90 -4.19
CA SER A 146 6.43 -10.80 -4.02
C SER A 146 7.61 -10.97 -4.98
N GLY A 147 8.08 -12.21 -5.22
CA GLY A 147 9.14 -12.52 -6.17
C GLY A 147 8.74 -12.35 -7.64
N VAL A 148 7.46 -12.50 -7.98
CA VAL A 148 6.98 -12.41 -9.37
C VAL A 148 7.25 -11.02 -9.99
N VAL A 149 7.23 -9.96 -9.18
CA VAL A 149 7.52 -8.59 -9.61
C VAL A 149 8.91 -8.45 -10.23
N ASN A 150 9.85 -9.31 -9.84
CA ASN A 150 11.23 -9.23 -10.33
C ASN A 150 11.40 -9.69 -11.79
N TYR A 151 10.44 -10.44 -12.35
CA TYR A 151 10.54 -11.00 -13.69
C TYR A 151 9.31 -10.75 -14.58
N VAL A 152 8.28 -10.10 -14.08
CA VAL A 152 7.05 -9.78 -14.82
C VAL A 152 6.76 -8.29 -14.73
N ASN A 153 6.85 -7.58 -15.85
CA ASN A 153 6.67 -6.11 -15.89
C ASN A 153 5.28 -5.66 -16.34
N GLN A 154 4.44 -6.59 -16.81
CA GLN A 154 3.09 -6.26 -17.27
C GLN A 154 2.05 -6.72 -16.26
N THR A 155 1.14 -5.83 -15.86
CA THR A 155 0.15 -6.08 -14.82
C THR A 155 -0.69 -7.34 -15.04
N PHE A 156 -1.16 -7.58 -16.27
CA PHE A 156 -1.96 -8.77 -16.56
C PHE A 156 -1.15 -10.07 -16.48
N SER A 157 0.08 -10.06 -16.96
CA SER A 157 0.99 -11.20 -16.84
C SER A 157 1.36 -11.49 -15.39
N LEU A 158 1.49 -10.44 -14.58
CA LEU A 158 1.71 -10.51 -13.15
C LEU A 158 0.56 -11.23 -12.43
N PHE A 159 -0.69 -10.84 -12.71
CA PHE A 159 -1.86 -11.47 -12.11
C PHE A 159 -2.02 -12.93 -12.54
N LYS A 160 -1.78 -13.23 -13.82
CA LYS A 160 -1.83 -14.61 -14.32
C LYS A 160 -0.77 -15.50 -13.66
N ALA A 161 0.45 -14.99 -13.48
CA ALA A 161 1.52 -15.72 -12.78
C ALA A 161 1.18 -15.95 -11.31
N ALA A 162 0.64 -14.94 -10.63
CA ALA A 162 0.21 -15.05 -9.24
C ALA A 162 -0.95 -16.05 -9.06
N GLU A 163 -1.93 -16.05 -9.97
CA GLU A 163 -3.05 -16.98 -9.97
C GLU A 163 -2.58 -18.43 -10.06
N GLY A 164 -1.58 -18.72 -10.91
CA GLY A 164 -0.99 -20.04 -11.03
C GLY A 164 -0.26 -20.55 -9.76
N LEU A 165 0.13 -19.64 -8.88
CA LEU A 165 0.78 -19.95 -7.60
C LEU A 165 -0.22 -20.01 -6.42
N ARG A 166 -1.47 -19.62 -6.65
CA ARG A 166 -2.47 -19.44 -5.62
C ARG A 166 -2.89 -20.77 -4.99
N PRO A 167 -2.89 -20.90 -3.66
CA PRO A 167 -3.49 -22.05 -2.99
C PRO A 167 -5.02 -22.06 -3.16
N LYS A 168 -5.64 -23.24 -3.02
CA LYS A 168 -7.09 -23.41 -3.18
C LYS A 168 -7.88 -22.58 -2.17
N LYS A 169 -7.35 -22.42 -0.97
CA LYS A 169 -7.96 -21.64 0.12
C LYS A 169 -6.93 -20.70 0.72
N LEU A 170 -7.28 -19.43 0.83
CA LEU A 170 -6.46 -18.38 1.43
C LEU A 170 -6.97 -18.01 2.83
N LEU A 171 -8.29 -17.95 2.99
CA LEU A 171 -8.91 -17.37 4.17
C LEU A 171 -9.22 -18.43 5.22
N VAL A 172 -8.57 -18.30 6.38
CA VAL A 172 -8.91 -19.00 7.62
C VAL A 172 -9.29 -17.94 8.63
N ALA A 173 -10.59 -17.84 8.94
CA ALA A 173 -11.06 -16.86 9.92
C ALA A 173 -10.57 -17.22 11.32
N LYS A 174 -10.11 -16.22 12.09
CA LYS A 174 -9.81 -16.43 13.51
C LYS A 174 -11.08 -16.73 14.28
N SER A 175 -11.03 -17.75 15.15
CA SER A 175 -12.07 -17.95 16.15
C SER A 175 -12.13 -16.70 17.06
N ARG A 176 -13.31 -16.14 17.26
CA ARG A 176 -13.50 -15.16 18.32
C ARG A 176 -13.64 -15.95 19.61
N GLU A 177 -12.65 -15.88 20.48
CA GLU A 177 -12.80 -16.28 21.88
C GLU A 177 -13.68 -15.30 22.63
#